data_2565c54662ffd984041b15ecc8b1894e
#
_entry.id   2565c54662ffd984041b15ecc8b1894e
#
_cell.length_a   1.000
_cell.length_b   1.000
_cell.length_c   1.000
_cell.angle_alpha   90.00
_cell.angle_beta   90.00
_cell.angle_gamma   90.00
#
_symmetry.space_group_name_H-M   'P 1'
#
loop_
_entity.id
_entity.type
_entity.pdbx_description
1 polymer ?
#
loop_
_entity_poly.entity_id
_entity_poly.type
_entity_poly.pdbx_seq_one_letter_code
_entity_poly.pdbx_strand_id
1 'polypeptide(L)'
;MAEAKRARRMALVAAAGGVEPLGTGSPCADCGTPRTALNTGVCWSDTAKTRLTFHYAACDACRSARACKRLREDPSAKLVQMGADAAARTKRPRYEGVQLSAAACTARISALLEVQGGRCASCAHDVVLAAGGGIFMASLDRVGGAGYDDSSAQVLCLGCQRFFNDLDAAARAELTRAVVPQQPACGAAGGVRAQRLGQAAPDEAARGGD
;
A
#
# COMPACT_ATOMS: atom_id res chain seq x y z
N MET A 1 2.44 -6.75 15.93
CA MET A 1 1.22 -6.95 15.10
C MET A 1 0.77 -8.41 14.95
N ALA A 2 1.67 -9.37 14.76
CA ALA A 2 1.30 -10.80 14.63
C ALA A 2 0.66 -11.36 15.90
N GLU A 3 1.18 -11.00 17.06
CA GLU A 3 0.71 -11.45 18.38
C GLU A 3 -0.71 -10.94 18.68
N ALA A 4 -0.99 -9.67 18.41
CA ALA A 4 -2.33 -9.11 18.59
C ALA A 4 -3.38 -9.79 17.69
N LYS A 5 -3.01 -10.15 16.45
CA LYS A 5 -3.89 -10.91 15.55
C LYS A 5 -4.15 -12.32 16.09
N ARG A 6 -3.12 -12.98 16.63
CA ARG A 6 -3.22 -14.29 17.24
C ARG A 6 -4.13 -14.25 18.48
N ALA A 7 -3.90 -13.29 19.39
CA ALA A 7 -4.73 -13.10 20.57
C ALA A 7 -6.21 -12.89 20.21
N ARG A 8 -6.50 -12.05 19.21
CA ARG A 8 -7.87 -11.83 18.73
C ARG A 8 -8.55 -13.11 18.21
N ARG A 9 -7.82 -13.97 17.50
CA ARG A 9 -8.35 -15.25 16.99
C ARG A 9 -8.65 -16.22 18.13
N MET A 10 -7.74 -16.31 19.08
CA MET A 10 -7.94 -17.15 20.26
C MET A 10 -9.11 -16.66 21.10
N ALA A 11 -9.33 -15.35 21.20
CA ALA A 11 -10.51 -14.79 21.85
C ALA A 11 -11.81 -15.18 21.12
N LEU A 12 -11.81 -15.24 19.78
CA LEU A 12 -12.97 -15.73 19.02
C LEU A 12 -13.24 -17.22 19.27
N VAL A 13 -12.21 -18.06 19.32
CA VAL A 13 -12.35 -19.49 19.65
C VAL A 13 -12.86 -19.66 21.06
N ALA A 14 -12.34 -18.91 22.02
CA ALA A 14 -12.83 -18.93 23.40
C ALA A 14 -14.30 -18.47 23.51
N ALA A 15 -14.69 -17.41 22.79
CA ALA A 15 -16.08 -16.93 22.73
C ALA A 15 -17.04 -17.94 22.10
N ALA A 16 -16.53 -18.86 21.26
CA ALA A 16 -17.28 -19.98 20.69
C ALA A 16 -17.29 -21.22 21.62
N GLY A 17 -16.95 -21.08 22.89
CA GLY A 17 -16.89 -22.19 23.85
C GLY A 17 -15.70 -23.12 23.64
N GLY A 18 -14.62 -22.64 23.02
CA GLY A 18 -13.42 -23.45 22.71
C GLY A 18 -13.59 -24.38 21.49
N VAL A 19 -14.69 -24.26 20.77
CA VAL A 19 -14.96 -25.10 19.59
C VAL A 19 -14.01 -24.69 18.44
N GLU A 20 -13.31 -25.65 17.89
CA GLU A 20 -12.41 -25.44 16.77
C GLU A 20 -13.16 -24.99 15.51
N PRO A 21 -12.56 -24.08 14.72
CA PRO A 21 -13.14 -23.64 13.46
C PRO A 21 -13.36 -24.79 12.47
N LEU A 22 -14.44 -24.75 11.72
CA LEU A 22 -14.71 -25.68 10.63
C LEU A 22 -13.54 -25.75 9.66
N GLY A 23 -13.06 -26.96 9.37
CA GLY A 23 -11.92 -27.17 8.50
C GLY A 23 -10.56 -27.05 9.20
N THR A 24 -10.52 -27.03 10.54
CA THR A 24 -9.27 -27.23 11.30
C THR A 24 -8.60 -28.55 10.87
N GLY A 25 -7.30 -28.48 10.62
CA GLY A 25 -6.53 -29.60 10.08
C GLY A 25 -6.57 -29.72 8.55
N SER A 26 -7.50 -29.08 7.86
CA SER A 26 -7.50 -29.07 6.39
C SER A 26 -6.23 -28.41 5.86
N PRO A 27 -5.62 -28.93 4.78
CA PRO A 27 -4.38 -28.37 4.25
C PRO A 27 -4.57 -26.96 3.72
N CYS A 28 -3.54 -26.13 3.90
CA CYS A 28 -3.40 -24.87 3.20
C CYS A 28 -3.33 -25.13 1.69
N ALA A 29 -4.09 -24.37 0.89
CA ALA A 29 -4.13 -24.56 -0.57
C ALA A 29 -2.77 -24.33 -1.26
N ASP A 30 -1.85 -23.59 -0.63
CA ASP A 30 -0.57 -23.24 -1.26
C ASP A 30 0.59 -24.12 -0.78
N CYS A 31 0.67 -24.44 0.53
CA CYS A 31 1.82 -25.12 1.11
C CYS A 31 1.49 -26.45 1.80
N GLY A 32 0.24 -26.86 1.80
CA GLY A 32 -0.20 -28.10 2.45
C GLY A 32 -0.21 -28.08 3.98
N THR A 33 0.36 -27.07 4.63
CA THR A 33 0.37 -26.99 6.10
C THR A 33 -1.05 -27.01 6.67
N PRO A 34 -1.35 -27.83 7.70
CA PRO A 34 -2.65 -27.83 8.33
C PRO A 34 -3.07 -26.46 8.83
N ARG A 35 -4.29 -26.05 8.52
CA ARG A 35 -4.85 -24.76 8.96
C ARG A 35 -5.34 -24.89 10.40
N THR A 36 -5.00 -23.89 11.20
CA THR A 36 -5.42 -23.77 12.60
C THR A 36 -5.76 -22.30 12.89
N ALA A 37 -6.44 -22.03 14.00
CA ALA A 37 -6.67 -20.67 14.46
C ALA A 37 -5.37 -19.86 14.72
N LEU A 38 -4.25 -20.54 14.86
CA LEU A 38 -2.94 -19.91 15.06
C LEU A 38 -2.33 -19.37 13.76
N ASN A 39 -2.57 -20.03 12.63
CA ASN A 39 -1.93 -19.73 11.35
C ASN A 39 -2.88 -19.27 10.25
N THR A 40 -4.19 -19.20 10.50
CA THR A 40 -5.20 -18.81 9.51
C THR A 40 -6.25 -17.92 10.15
N GLY A 41 -6.73 -16.93 9.42
CA GLY A 41 -7.79 -16.01 9.89
C GLY A 41 -9.10 -16.75 10.15
N VAL A 42 -9.72 -16.48 11.29
CA VAL A 42 -10.98 -17.07 11.76
C VAL A 42 -12.09 -16.02 11.74
N CYS A 43 -13.29 -16.40 11.35
CA CYS A 43 -14.50 -15.57 11.41
C CYS A 43 -15.73 -16.41 11.73
N TRP A 44 -16.83 -15.75 12.10
CA TRP A 44 -18.13 -16.40 12.19
C TRP A 44 -18.63 -16.76 10.79
N SER A 45 -19.17 -17.97 10.64
CA SER A 45 -19.69 -18.48 9.37
C SER A 45 -21.09 -17.95 9.06
N ASP A 46 -21.79 -17.49 10.07
CA ASP A 46 -23.18 -17.03 9.98
C ASP A 46 -23.40 -15.77 10.84
N THR A 47 -24.52 -15.08 10.56
CA THR A 47 -24.94 -13.88 11.31
C THR A 47 -25.34 -14.18 12.75
N ALA A 48 -25.78 -15.39 13.04
CA ALA A 48 -26.16 -15.83 14.39
C ALA A 48 -24.96 -16.15 15.28
N LYS A 49 -23.74 -16.12 14.72
CA LYS A 49 -22.47 -16.41 15.41
C LYS A 49 -22.46 -17.78 16.09
N THR A 50 -23.04 -18.78 15.44
CA THR A 50 -23.14 -20.14 15.96
C THR A 50 -21.94 -21.00 15.62
N ARG A 51 -21.19 -20.65 14.57
CA ARG A 51 -20.11 -21.46 14.03
C ARG A 51 -18.93 -20.65 13.55
N LEU A 52 -17.71 -21.07 13.89
CA LEU A 52 -16.47 -20.50 13.36
C LEU A 52 -16.02 -21.24 12.09
N THR A 53 -15.43 -20.50 11.16
CA THR A 53 -14.79 -21.02 9.96
C THR A 53 -13.52 -20.27 9.65
N PHE A 54 -12.68 -20.79 8.73
CA PHE A 54 -11.53 -20.05 8.24
C PHE A 54 -11.92 -19.08 7.15
N HIS A 55 -11.43 -17.87 7.30
CA HIS A 55 -11.66 -16.78 6.36
C HIS A 55 -11.02 -17.03 4.99
N TYR A 56 -9.99 -17.87 4.94
CA TYR A 56 -9.18 -18.12 3.75
C TYR A 56 -8.78 -19.59 3.61
N ALA A 57 -8.66 -20.06 2.38
CA ALA A 57 -8.14 -21.38 2.06
C ALA A 57 -6.61 -21.51 2.28
N ALA A 58 -5.89 -20.40 2.32
CA ALA A 58 -4.45 -20.36 2.53
C ALA A 58 -4.09 -19.80 3.91
N CYS A 59 -3.02 -20.33 4.51
CA CYS A 59 -2.48 -19.84 5.77
C CYS A 59 -1.89 -18.39 5.61
N ASP A 60 -1.70 -17.72 6.74
CA ASP A 60 -1.23 -16.33 6.76
C ASP A 60 0.15 -16.16 6.12
N ALA A 61 1.05 -17.13 6.29
CA ALA A 61 2.38 -17.08 5.69
C ALA A 61 2.30 -17.06 4.16
N CYS A 62 1.51 -17.95 3.56
CA CYS A 62 1.31 -18.01 2.12
C CYS A 62 0.61 -16.78 1.58
N ARG A 63 -0.40 -16.28 2.29
CA ARG A 63 -1.09 -15.04 1.92
C ARG A 63 -0.16 -13.84 1.95
N SER A 64 0.68 -13.73 2.98
CA SER A 64 1.69 -12.68 3.08
C SER A 64 2.73 -12.79 1.97
N ALA A 65 3.19 -14.01 1.66
CA ALA A 65 4.14 -14.24 0.57
C ALA A 65 3.55 -13.82 -0.79
N ARG A 66 2.29 -14.20 -1.07
CA ARG A 66 1.59 -13.77 -2.30
C ARG A 66 1.42 -12.25 -2.37
N ALA A 67 1.03 -11.62 -1.28
CA ALA A 67 0.91 -10.17 -1.23
C ALA A 67 2.26 -9.46 -1.47
N CYS A 68 3.33 -9.95 -0.85
CA CYS A 68 4.67 -9.42 -1.06
C CYS A 68 5.15 -9.62 -2.51
N LYS A 69 4.88 -10.81 -3.10
CA LYS A 69 5.20 -11.08 -4.50
C LYS A 69 4.48 -10.09 -5.42
N ARG A 70 3.15 -9.94 -5.25
CA ARG A 70 2.37 -8.99 -6.02
C ARG A 70 2.90 -7.56 -5.92
N LEU A 71 3.23 -7.09 -4.72
CA LEU A 71 3.77 -5.74 -4.52
C LEU A 71 5.18 -5.54 -5.12
N ARG A 72 5.92 -6.62 -5.37
CA ARG A 72 7.23 -6.56 -6.06
C ARG A 72 7.08 -6.51 -7.56
N GLU A 73 6.10 -7.21 -8.11
CA GLU A 73 5.95 -7.45 -9.54
C GLU A 73 4.96 -6.47 -10.20
N ASP A 74 4.06 -5.86 -9.42
CA ASP A 74 2.99 -5.00 -9.92
C ASP A 74 3.10 -3.58 -9.31
N PRO A 75 3.62 -2.59 -10.06
CA PRO A 75 3.67 -1.20 -9.64
C PRO A 75 2.30 -0.63 -9.26
N SER A 76 1.24 -1.03 -9.97
CA SER A 76 -0.12 -0.57 -9.69
C SER A 76 -0.61 -1.08 -8.33
N ALA A 77 -0.30 -2.34 -7.97
CA ALA A 77 -0.61 -2.88 -6.66
C ALA A 77 0.13 -2.13 -5.54
N LYS A 78 1.38 -1.73 -5.79
CA LYS A 78 2.15 -0.91 -4.85
C LYS A 78 1.54 0.47 -4.67
N LEU A 79 1.12 1.11 -5.74
CA LEU A 79 0.46 2.41 -5.71
C LEU A 79 -0.86 2.36 -4.92
N VAL A 80 -1.70 1.36 -5.17
CA VAL A 80 -2.95 1.12 -4.42
C VAL A 80 -2.67 0.87 -2.95
N GLN A 81 -1.62 0.11 -2.60
CA GLN A 81 -1.21 -0.09 -1.22
C GLN A 81 -0.80 1.21 -0.54
N MET A 82 -0.03 2.07 -1.22
CA MET A 82 0.36 3.38 -0.70
C MET A 82 -0.87 4.27 -0.45
N GLY A 83 -1.85 4.25 -1.34
CA GLY A 83 -3.12 4.97 -1.18
C GLY A 83 -3.93 4.47 0.03
N ALA A 84 -4.01 3.16 0.21
CA ALA A 84 -4.69 2.54 1.36
C ALA A 84 -3.99 2.88 2.68
N ASP A 85 -2.66 2.86 2.72
CA ASP A 85 -1.87 3.22 3.90
C ASP A 85 -2.02 4.72 4.23
N ALA A 86 -2.05 5.59 3.23
CA ALA A 86 -2.31 7.01 3.40
C ALA A 86 -3.71 7.26 3.98
N ALA A 87 -4.75 6.68 3.40
CA ALA A 87 -6.12 6.77 3.88
C ALA A 87 -6.27 6.25 5.33
N ALA A 88 -5.59 5.17 5.68
CA ALA A 88 -5.60 4.66 7.05
C ALA A 88 -4.92 5.61 8.05
N ARG A 89 -3.90 6.37 7.60
CA ARG A 89 -3.24 7.38 8.43
C ARG A 89 -4.15 8.59 8.70
N THR A 90 -4.97 9.02 7.73
CA THR A 90 -5.89 10.17 7.92
C THR A 90 -6.96 9.92 8.99
N LYS A 91 -7.20 8.66 9.34
CA LYS A 91 -8.17 8.28 10.41
C LYS A 91 -7.60 8.42 11.83
N ARG A 92 -6.33 8.72 11.98
CA ARG A 92 -5.73 8.85 13.33
C ARG A 92 -6.03 10.23 13.91
N PRO A 93 -6.32 10.36 15.23
CA PRO A 93 -6.74 11.62 15.86
C PRO A 93 -5.77 12.79 15.64
N ARG A 94 -4.47 12.51 15.49
CA ARG A 94 -3.45 13.54 15.24
C ARG A 94 -3.48 14.14 13.83
N TYR A 95 -4.34 13.63 12.96
CA TYR A 95 -4.53 14.11 11.60
C TYR A 95 -5.94 14.70 11.48
N GLU A 96 -6.12 15.87 12.07
CA GLU A 96 -7.33 16.65 11.90
C GLU A 96 -7.38 17.16 10.46
N GLY A 97 -8.39 16.79 9.72
CA GLY A 97 -8.55 17.17 8.32
C GLY A 97 -9.55 16.26 7.58
N VAL A 98 -9.70 16.48 6.30
CA VAL A 98 -10.60 15.72 5.45
C VAL A 98 -10.13 14.27 5.37
N GLN A 99 -10.98 13.33 5.76
CA GLN A 99 -10.72 11.90 5.59
C GLN A 99 -10.83 11.56 4.10
N LEU A 100 -9.74 11.10 3.52
CA LEU A 100 -9.71 10.69 2.13
C LEU A 100 -9.94 9.17 2.01
N SER A 101 -10.65 8.76 0.95
CA SER A 101 -10.75 7.35 0.59
C SER A 101 -9.41 6.81 0.06
N ALA A 102 -9.22 5.49 0.10
CA ALA A 102 -8.02 4.88 -0.48
C ALA A 102 -7.88 5.19 -1.98
N ALA A 103 -8.99 5.23 -2.72
CA ALA A 103 -8.99 5.57 -4.14
C ALA A 103 -8.57 7.03 -4.37
N ALA A 104 -9.07 7.98 -3.58
CA ALA A 104 -8.67 9.39 -3.66
C ALA A 104 -7.17 9.57 -3.33
N CYS A 105 -6.66 8.89 -2.29
CA CYS A 105 -5.24 8.91 -1.98
C CYS A 105 -4.39 8.29 -3.09
N THR A 106 -4.85 7.21 -3.71
CA THR A 106 -4.14 6.56 -4.84
C THR A 106 -4.06 7.50 -6.04
N ALA A 107 -5.18 8.12 -6.44
CA ALA A 107 -5.21 9.08 -7.55
C ALA A 107 -4.28 10.26 -7.29
N ARG A 108 -4.25 10.76 -6.06
CA ARG A 108 -3.37 11.84 -5.67
C ARG A 108 -1.89 11.48 -5.75
N ILE A 109 -1.50 10.29 -5.28
CA ILE A 109 -0.12 9.82 -5.38
C ILE A 109 0.30 9.69 -6.85
N SER A 110 -0.61 9.20 -7.72
CA SER A 110 -0.40 9.17 -9.17
C SER A 110 -0.10 10.56 -9.72
N ALA A 111 -0.95 11.54 -9.42
CA ALA A 111 -0.76 12.90 -9.88
C ALA A 111 0.56 13.52 -9.39
N LEU A 112 0.94 13.27 -8.13
CA LEU A 112 2.23 13.73 -7.60
C LEU A 112 3.41 13.08 -8.34
N LEU A 113 3.33 11.78 -8.64
CA LEU A 113 4.36 11.08 -9.41
C LEU A 113 4.49 11.63 -10.83
N GLU A 114 3.37 11.97 -11.48
CA GLU A 114 3.37 12.60 -12.80
C GLU A 114 4.04 13.99 -12.75
N VAL A 115 3.65 14.84 -11.82
CA VAL A 115 4.23 16.19 -11.64
C VAL A 115 5.72 16.12 -11.31
N GLN A 116 6.14 15.14 -10.49
CA GLN A 116 7.54 14.94 -10.12
C GLN A 116 8.35 14.17 -11.18
N GLY A 117 7.73 13.74 -12.29
CA GLY A 117 8.37 12.94 -13.33
C GLY A 117 8.88 11.58 -12.83
N GLY A 118 8.19 10.96 -11.87
CA GLY A 118 8.58 9.68 -11.25
C GLY A 118 9.79 9.77 -10.33
N ARG A 119 10.14 10.97 -9.87
CA ARG A 119 11.36 11.23 -9.08
C ARG A 119 11.05 11.61 -7.64
N CYS A 120 12.01 11.35 -6.77
CA CYS A 120 11.99 11.81 -5.39
C CYS A 120 12.02 13.36 -5.34
N ALA A 121 11.08 13.98 -4.65
CA ALA A 121 11.02 15.44 -4.53
C ALA A 121 12.26 16.05 -3.82
N SER A 122 13.01 15.25 -3.07
CA SER A 122 14.20 15.71 -2.33
C SER A 122 15.50 15.47 -3.09
N CYS A 123 15.80 14.24 -3.53
CA CYS A 123 17.10 13.93 -4.13
C CYS A 123 17.06 13.76 -5.65
N ALA A 124 15.90 13.95 -6.27
CA ALA A 124 15.65 13.85 -7.71
C ALA A 124 15.99 12.47 -8.34
N HIS A 125 16.34 11.44 -7.56
CA HIS A 125 16.49 10.09 -8.07
C HIS A 125 15.13 9.47 -8.41
N ASP A 126 15.10 8.59 -9.39
CA ASP A 126 13.90 7.85 -9.76
C ASP A 126 13.39 7.04 -8.57
N VAL A 127 12.08 7.06 -8.34
CA VAL A 127 11.46 6.27 -7.28
C VAL A 127 10.93 4.95 -7.83
N VAL A 128 11.07 3.88 -7.05
CA VAL A 128 10.66 2.54 -7.43
C VAL A 128 9.29 2.24 -6.83
N LEU A 129 8.30 2.00 -7.68
CA LEU A 129 6.96 1.54 -7.29
C LEU A 129 6.94 0.00 -7.20
N ALA A 130 7.78 -0.54 -6.33
CA ALA A 130 7.80 -1.99 -6.06
C ALA A 130 8.27 -2.25 -4.64
N ALA A 131 7.70 -3.27 -3.99
CA ALA A 131 8.22 -3.74 -2.71
C ALA A 131 9.62 -4.36 -2.93
N GLY A 132 10.56 -3.99 -2.07
CA GLY A 132 11.96 -4.45 -2.21
C GLY A 132 12.86 -3.53 -3.04
N GLY A 133 12.37 -2.37 -3.49
CA GLY A 133 13.17 -1.34 -4.16
C GLY A 133 14.23 -0.65 -3.28
N GLY A 134 14.48 -1.19 -2.09
CA GLY A 134 15.49 -0.68 -1.18
C GLY A 134 15.22 0.77 -0.76
N ILE A 135 16.28 1.57 -0.70
CA ILE A 135 16.21 2.99 -0.32
C ILE A 135 15.49 3.85 -1.38
N PHE A 136 15.37 3.39 -2.61
CA PHE A 136 14.69 4.12 -3.70
C PHE A 136 13.19 3.82 -3.80
N MET A 137 12.64 2.95 -2.95
CA MET A 137 11.21 2.67 -2.92
C MET A 137 10.40 3.95 -2.64
N ALA A 138 9.35 4.17 -3.44
CA ALA A 138 8.45 5.31 -3.29
C ALA A 138 7.76 5.32 -1.93
N SER A 139 7.69 6.48 -1.31
CA SER A 139 7.00 6.74 -0.06
C SER A 139 6.28 8.09 -0.11
N LEU A 140 5.04 8.14 0.38
CA LEU A 140 4.31 9.38 0.51
C LEU A 140 4.71 10.09 1.81
N ASP A 141 5.19 11.30 1.67
CA ASP A 141 5.55 12.18 2.79
C ASP A 141 4.60 13.39 2.87
N ARG A 142 4.53 14.00 4.05
CA ARG A 142 3.78 15.22 4.31
C ARG A 142 4.72 16.36 4.63
N VAL A 143 4.48 17.49 3.98
CA VAL A 143 5.20 18.73 4.25
C VAL A 143 4.38 19.54 5.26
N GLY A 144 4.99 19.95 6.36
CA GLY A 144 4.37 20.92 7.27
C GLY A 144 3.31 20.38 8.25
N GLY A 145 3.12 19.08 8.38
CA GLY A 145 2.24 18.49 9.43
C GLY A 145 0.73 18.57 9.18
N ALA A 146 0.28 19.28 8.16
CA ALA A 146 -1.12 19.31 7.71
C ALA A 146 -1.56 17.98 7.07
N GLY A 147 -2.79 17.88 6.58
CA GLY A 147 -3.29 16.69 5.88
C GLY A 147 -2.50 16.33 4.62
N TYR A 148 -3.09 15.48 3.78
CA TYR A 148 -2.55 15.17 2.45
C TYR A 148 -3.24 16.05 1.39
N ASP A 149 -3.19 17.39 1.54
CA ASP A 149 -3.67 18.33 0.51
C ASP A 149 -2.61 18.57 -0.57
N ASP A 150 -2.95 19.30 -1.64
CA ASP A 150 -2.07 19.44 -2.82
C ASP A 150 -0.76 20.18 -2.53
N SER A 151 -0.74 20.98 -1.48
CA SER A 151 0.43 21.76 -1.06
C SER A 151 1.28 21.06 -0.02
N SER A 152 0.71 20.03 0.66
CA SER A 152 1.30 19.41 1.83
C SER A 152 1.78 17.97 1.64
N ALA A 153 1.66 17.42 0.42
CA ALA A 153 2.08 16.05 0.13
C ALA A 153 3.12 16.00 -0.99
N GLN A 154 4.08 15.09 -0.85
CA GLN A 154 5.10 14.83 -1.85
C GLN A 154 5.47 13.34 -1.86
N VAL A 155 6.03 12.87 -2.98
CA VAL A 155 6.61 11.53 -3.04
C VAL A 155 8.11 11.62 -2.84
N LEU A 156 8.61 10.89 -1.84
CA LEU A 156 10.03 10.73 -1.56
C LEU A 156 10.48 9.31 -1.82
N CYS A 157 11.76 9.09 -2.04
CA CYS A 157 12.32 7.76 -1.86
C CYS A 157 12.40 7.42 -0.35
N LEU A 158 12.36 6.15 -0.01
CA LEU A 158 12.38 5.68 1.39
C LEU A 158 13.63 6.16 2.14
N GLY A 159 14.77 6.30 1.43
CA GLY A 159 16.01 6.82 2.00
C GLY A 159 15.82 8.26 2.49
N CYS A 160 15.33 9.15 1.63
CA CYS A 160 15.05 10.54 2.01
C CYS A 160 14.00 10.63 3.10
N GLN A 161 12.92 9.85 2.99
CA GLN A 161 11.88 9.86 4.02
C GLN A 161 12.42 9.46 5.40
N ARG A 162 13.24 8.43 5.50
CA ARG A 162 13.86 8.02 6.77
C ARG A 162 14.81 9.06 7.30
N PHE A 163 15.63 9.64 6.42
CA PHE A 163 16.57 10.70 6.79
C PHE A 163 15.85 11.95 7.34
N PHE A 164 14.70 12.32 6.76
CA PHE A 164 13.95 13.50 7.19
C PHE A 164 12.96 13.23 8.34
N ASN A 165 12.68 11.98 8.70
CA ASN A 165 11.67 11.69 9.74
C ASN A 165 12.01 12.33 11.11
N ASP A 166 13.28 12.49 11.40
CA ASP A 166 13.78 13.04 12.67
C ASP A 166 14.04 14.56 12.60
N LEU A 167 13.81 15.18 11.44
CA LEU A 167 14.01 16.62 11.26
C LEU A 167 12.69 17.38 11.35
N ASP A 168 12.73 18.56 11.95
CA ASP A 168 11.61 19.50 11.90
C ASP A 168 11.41 20.09 10.49
N ALA A 169 10.29 20.80 10.28
CA ALA A 169 9.94 21.36 8.96
C ALA A 169 10.95 22.39 8.45
N ALA A 170 11.57 23.18 9.36
CA ALA A 170 12.54 24.20 8.98
C ALA A 170 13.87 23.56 8.56
N ALA A 171 14.37 22.59 9.32
CA ALA A 171 15.57 21.83 8.99
C ALA A 171 15.40 21.03 7.70
N ARG A 172 14.20 20.46 7.45
CA ARG A 172 13.87 19.79 6.17
C ARG A 172 13.94 20.77 4.99
N ALA A 173 13.33 21.94 5.12
CA ALA A 173 13.32 22.95 4.06
C ALA A 173 14.72 23.46 3.75
N GLU A 174 15.55 23.63 4.76
CA GLU A 174 16.94 24.06 4.59
C GLU A 174 17.78 22.99 3.89
N LEU A 175 17.70 21.73 4.34
CA LEU A 175 18.40 20.62 3.69
C LEU A 175 17.92 20.36 2.26
N THR A 176 16.62 20.45 2.01
CA THR A 176 16.11 20.30 0.64
C THR A 176 16.67 21.39 -0.29
N ARG A 177 16.78 22.61 0.19
CA ARG A 177 17.41 23.71 -0.57
C ARG A 177 18.91 23.50 -0.79
N ALA A 178 19.60 22.91 0.16
CA ALA A 178 21.03 22.67 0.09
C ALA A 178 21.41 21.44 -0.78
N VAL A 179 20.57 20.40 -0.77
CA VAL A 179 20.87 19.10 -1.42
C VAL A 179 20.30 19.00 -2.83
N VAL A 180 19.20 19.69 -3.12
CA VAL A 180 18.64 19.73 -4.50
C VAL A 180 19.40 20.79 -5.27
N PRO A 181 20.27 20.42 -6.25
CA PRO A 181 20.78 21.40 -7.19
C PRO A 181 19.59 22.12 -7.81
N GLN A 182 19.57 23.42 -7.78
CA GLN A 182 18.55 24.20 -8.49
C GLN A 182 18.55 23.69 -9.93
N GLN A 183 17.53 22.88 -10.26
CA GLN A 183 17.38 22.44 -11.64
C GLN A 183 17.25 23.73 -12.47
N PRO A 184 18.09 23.94 -13.47
CA PRO A 184 17.86 25.04 -14.40
C PRO A 184 16.44 24.86 -14.93
N ALA A 185 15.64 25.92 -14.88
CA ALA A 185 14.28 25.90 -15.39
C ALA A 185 14.32 25.19 -16.75
N CYS A 186 13.69 24.04 -16.87
CA CYS A 186 13.64 23.31 -18.13
C CYS A 186 12.97 24.20 -19.17
N GLY A 187 13.80 24.82 -19.99
CA GLY A 187 13.36 25.40 -21.22
C GLY A 187 12.65 24.32 -22.04
N ALA A 188 11.46 24.64 -22.48
CA ALA A 188 10.63 23.83 -23.33
C ALA A 188 11.42 23.41 -24.60
N ALA A 189 11.99 22.21 -24.61
CA ALA A 189 12.36 21.49 -25.84
C ALA A 189 12.89 20.09 -25.49
N GLY A 190 12.14 19.09 -25.85
CA GLY A 190 12.62 17.69 -25.79
C GLY A 190 11.52 16.72 -25.37
N GLY A 191 10.70 16.30 -26.33
CA GLY A 191 9.65 15.31 -26.11
C GLY A 191 10.21 14.01 -25.53
N VAL A 192 9.91 13.78 -24.28
CA VAL A 192 10.12 12.47 -23.66
C VAL A 192 9.03 11.56 -24.15
N ARG A 193 9.43 10.55 -24.86
CA ARG A 193 8.62 9.45 -25.38
C ARG A 193 7.96 8.74 -24.18
N ALA A 194 6.71 9.13 -23.89
CA ALA A 194 5.89 8.38 -22.93
C ALA A 194 5.78 6.94 -23.45
N GLN A 195 6.37 6.00 -22.72
CA GLN A 195 6.03 4.60 -22.90
C GLN A 195 4.55 4.48 -22.54
N ARG A 196 3.71 4.34 -23.57
CA ARG A 196 2.30 4.03 -23.42
C ARG A 196 2.19 2.73 -22.63
N LEU A 197 1.75 2.83 -21.39
CA LEU A 197 1.16 1.72 -20.67
C LEU A 197 0.00 1.25 -21.53
N GLY A 198 0.08 -0.01 -22.02
CA GLY A 198 -0.82 -0.57 -23.00
C GLY A 198 -2.28 -0.37 -22.60
N GLN A 199 -2.99 0.42 -23.37
CA GLN A 199 -4.43 0.36 -23.43
C GLN A 199 -4.78 -1.01 -24.02
N ALA A 200 -5.26 -1.93 -23.17
CA ALA A 200 -5.96 -3.11 -23.63
C ALA A 200 -7.21 -2.62 -24.35
N ALA A 201 -7.26 -2.87 -25.65
CA ALA A 201 -8.44 -2.66 -26.44
C ALA A 201 -9.58 -3.55 -25.91
N PRO A 202 -10.82 -3.07 -25.86
CA PRO A 202 -11.96 -3.93 -25.57
C PRO A 202 -12.16 -4.89 -26.76
N ASP A 203 -12.14 -6.18 -26.46
CA ASP A 203 -12.50 -7.23 -27.38
C ASP A 203 -13.96 -7.06 -27.82
N GLU A 204 -14.13 -6.68 -29.05
CA GLU A 204 -15.40 -6.63 -29.76
C GLU A 204 -15.72 -8.05 -30.26
N ALA A 205 -16.24 -8.89 -29.38
CA ALA A 205 -16.82 -10.18 -29.73
C ALA A 205 -18.33 -10.09 -29.62
N ALA A 206 -18.93 -9.48 -30.62
CA ALA A 206 -20.34 -9.67 -30.87
C ALA A 206 -20.52 -9.85 -32.36
N ARG A 207 -21.33 -10.83 -32.70
CA ARG A 207 -22.14 -11.03 -33.89
C ARG A 207 -21.82 -12.29 -34.64
N GLY A 208 -22.86 -13.03 -34.75
CA GLY A 208 -23.20 -14.09 -35.68
C GLY A 208 -23.86 -15.23 -34.92
N GLY A 209 -25.06 -15.54 -35.04
CA GLY A 209 -26.04 -15.37 -36.15
C GLY A 209 -26.53 -16.75 -36.49
N ASP A 210 -27.81 -16.86 -36.53
CA ASP A 210 -28.64 -17.95 -36.99
C ASP A 210 -28.91 -19.10 -36.02
#